data_67f359f211ccf462df4f9b11a41edbdd
#
_entry.id   67f359f211ccf462df4f9b11a41edbdd
#
_cell.length_a   1.000
_cell.length_b   1.000
_cell.length_c   1.000
_cell.angle_alpha   90.00
_cell.angle_beta   90.00
_cell.angle_gamma   90.00
#
_symmetry.space_group_name_H-M   'P 1'
#
loop_
_entity.id
_entity.type
_entity.pdbx_description
1 polymer ?
#
loop_
_entity_poly.entity_id
_entity_poly.type
_entity_poly.pdbx_seq_one_letter_code
_entity_poly.pdbx_strand_id
1 'polypeptide(L)'
;EIAQCLVGSEMCIRDRVTTVRTKAGCQPVKEYREAVSRGMGKTMIQHKDSRNLIGIEPCKIVFEEDTKYHTIHGVARLTKDEAVVSGDNFSFLELENGQDILCLSDGMGSGIDACKESETVIELMEKFLEAGFSKETAIRMMNSAMVIRGEEDIFSTIDMAAVDLYEGEAEFYKVGAAATFIRRKEGVECLLSTSLPVGVSYKMEIDGVKKQLEDGDFLVMVSDGVLEYLHVDEPEETMGEIIESLDTNNPGRLAKGILERVMLYTGGKVMDDMTVLTAGIWEK
;
A
#
# COMPACT_ATOMS: atom_id res chain seq x y z
N GLU A 1 12.72 26.94 -29.55
CA GLU A 1 13.94 26.11 -29.66
C GLU A 1 14.08 25.34 -28.36
N ILE A 2 13.82 24.05 -28.41
CA ILE A 2 14.04 23.10 -27.31
C ILE A 2 15.54 22.80 -27.29
N ALA A 3 16.24 23.36 -26.33
CA ALA A 3 17.65 23.08 -26.16
C ALA A 3 17.84 21.91 -25.20
N GLN A 4 18.35 20.81 -25.72
CA GLN A 4 19.00 19.69 -25.03
C GLN A 4 18.26 19.07 -23.82
N CYS A 5 17.62 17.94 -24.06
CA CYS A 5 17.21 17.00 -23.04
C CYS A 5 18.47 16.26 -22.53
N LEU A 6 18.87 16.50 -21.29
CA LEU A 6 19.89 15.69 -20.61
C LEU A 6 19.14 14.61 -19.83
N VAL A 7 19.35 13.35 -20.21
CA VAL A 7 18.87 12.18 -19.48
C VAL A 7 19.66 12.11 -18.16
N GLY A 8 18.96 12.22 -17.03
CA GLY A 8 19.55 12.02 -15.71
C GLY A 8 19.79 10.53 -15.42
N SER A 9 20.55 10.24 -14.37
CA SER A 9 21.06 8.95 -13.93
C SER A 9 20.08 7.78 -13.99
N GLU A 10 20.58 6.56 -14.05
CA GLU A 10 19.88 5.28 -14.22
C GLU A 10 18.75 4.97 -13.20
N MET A 11 18.55 5.77 -12.17
CA MET A 11 17.51 5.57 -11.16
C MET A 11 16.13 6.16 -11.49
N CYS A 12 16.01 7.01 -12.50
CA CYS A 12 14.74 7.66 -12.89
C CYS A 12 14.51 7.56 -14.39
N ILE A 13 14.16 6.37 -14.89
CA ILE A 13 13.86 6.16 -16.33
C ILE A 13 12.64 7.02 -16.77
N ARG A 14 11.79 7.39 -15.84
CA ARG A 14 10.53 8.14 -16.06
C ARG A 14 10.70 9.65 -15.95
N ASP A 15 11.79 10.14 -15.35
CA ASP A 15 12.05 11.57 -15.19
C ASP A 15 12.71 12.17 -16.41
N ARG A 16 12.37 13.43 -16.68
CA ARG A 16 12.97 14.23 -17.76
C ARG A 16 13.38 15.59 -17.24
N VAL A 17 14.66 15.85 -17.25
CA VAL A 17 15.22 17.17 -16.91
C VAL A 17 15.36 17.99 -18.18
N THR A 18 14.66 19.11 -18.26
CA THR A 18 14.75 20.03 -19.39
C THR A 18 15.36 21.35 -18.95
N THR A 19 16.23 21.93 -19.78
CA THR A 19 16.73 23.29 -19.58
C THR A 19 15.98 24.22 -20.54
N VAL A 20 15.23 25.15 -19.98
CA VAL A 20 14.32 26.01 -20.75
C VAL A 20 14.51 27.47 -20.40
N ARG A 21 14.20 28.36 -21.36
CA ARG A 21 14.11 29.82 -21.18
C ARG A 21 13.08 30.40 -22.12
N THR A 22 12.51 31.53 -21.78
CA THR A 22 11.67 32.33 -22.69
C THR A 22 12.50 33.36 -23.45
N LYS A 23 11.99 33.81 -24.61
CA LYS A 23 12.62 34.92 -25.37
C LYS A 23 12.29 36.30 -24.77
N ALA A 24 11.14 36.40 -24.12
CA ALA A 24 10.71 37.61 -23.42
C ALA A 24 9.70 37.29 -22.33
N GLY A 25 9.82 37.95 -21.19
CA GLY A 25 8.89 37.82 -20.08
C GLY A 25 8.96 36.48 -19.35
N CYS A 26 7.91 36.19 -18.56
CA CYS A 26 7.75 34.90 -17.88
C CYS A 26 6.57 34.14 -18.47
N GLN A 27 6.69 32.80 -18.57
CA GLN A 27 5.62 31.92 -19.02
C GLN A 27 5.37 30.79 -18.00
N PRO A 28 4.11 30.34 -17.84
CA PRO A 28 3.79 29.21 -17.00
C PRO A 28 4.39 27.90 -17.53
N VAL A 29 4.95 27.09 -16.64
CA VAL A 29 5.48 25.77 -16.98
C VAL A 29 4.37 24.84 -17.54
N LYS A 30 3.10 25.08 -17.17
CA LYS A 30 1.95 24.30 -17.64
C LYS A 30 1.87 24.21 -19.18
N GLU A 31 2.07 25.33 -19.89
CA GLU A 31 2.05 25.36 -21.36
C GLU A 31 3.20 24.55 -21.97
N TYR A 32 4.35 24.57 -21.31
CA TYR A 32 5.51 23.82 -21.72
C TYR A 32 5.36 22.32 -21.46
N ARG A 33 4.71 21.94 -20.35
CA ARG A 33 4.39 20.56 -19.99
C ARG A 33 3.62 19.86 -21.11
N GLU A 34 2.62 20.50 -21.68
CA GLU A 34 1.83 19.94 -22.79
C GLU A 34 2.68 19.63 -24.04
N ALA A 35 3.65 20.50 -24.32
CA ALA A 35 4.59 20.29 -25.41
C ALA A 35 5.52 19.11 -25.13
N VAL A 36 6.02 18.97 -23.89
CA VAL A 36 6.83 17.83 -23.46
C VAL A 36 6.03 16.55 -23.54
N SER A 37 4.80 16.51 -23.03
CA SER A 37 3.91 15.34 -23.08
C SER A 37 3.67 14.87 -24.52
N ARG A 38 3.37 15.79 -25.45
CA ARG A 38 3.23 15.47 -26.88
C ARG A 38 4.52 14.92 -27.49
N GLY A 39 5.67 15.50 -27.14
CA GLY A 39 6.97 15.07 -27.65
C GLY A 39 7.40 13.71 -27.14
N MET A 40 6.98 13.35 -25.94
CA MET A 40 7.28 12.06 -25.30
C MET A 40 6.24 10.97 -25.62
N GLY A 41 5.06 11.34 -26.13
CA GLY A 41 3.95 10.40 -26.33
C GLY A 41 3.36 9.85 -25.02
N LYS A 42 3.59 10.54 -23.88
CA LYS A 42 3.16 10.15 -22.55
C LYS A 42 2.67 11.37 -21.79
N THR A 43 1.75 11.19 -20.86
CA THR A 43 1.35 12.27 -19.96
C THR A 43 2.49 12.56 -18.99
N MET A 44 2.99 13.80 -19.05
CA MET A 44 4.04 14.25 -18.16
C MET A 44 3.49 15.26 -17.16
N ILE A 45 3.86 15.14 -15.90
CA ILE A 45 3.56 16.11 -14.85
C ILE A 45 4.86 16.81 -14.42
N GLN A 46 4.71 17.96 -13.83
CA GLN A 46 5.83 18.71 -13.30
C GLN A 46 6.18 18.20 -11.90
N HIS A 47 7.45 17.85 -11.69
CA HIS A 47 7.92 17.47 -10.36
C HIS A 47 7.67 18.59 -9.34
N LYS A 48 7.23 18.24 -8.15
CA LYS A 48 6.80 19.17 -7.07
C LYS A 48 7.84 20.24 -6.71
N ASP A 49 9.13 19.91 -6.82
CA ASP A 49 10.23 20.81 -6.48
C ASP A 49 10.66 21.73 -7.65
N SER A 50 10.02 21.60 -8.79
CA SER A 50 10.33 22.44 -9.96
C SER A 50 9.61 23.79 -9.90
N ARG A 51 10.22 24.83 -10.53
CA ARG A 51 9.67 26.18 -10.61
C ARG A 51 8.41 26.20 -11.48
N ASN A 52 7.40 26.98 -11.08
CA ASN A 52 6.15 27.11 -11.82
C ASN A 52 6.22 28.12 -13.01
N LEU A 53 7.29 28.91 -13.10
CA LEU A 53 7.48 29.92 -14.13
C LEU A 53 8.84 29.76 -14.81
N ILE A 54 8.84 29.95 -16.14
CA ILE A 54 10.03 30.00 -16.97
C ILE A 54 10.33 31.46 -17.28
N GLY A 55 11.53 31.92 -16.95
CA GLY A 55 12.03 33.27 -17.22
C GLY A 55 12.95 33.33 -18.42
N ILE A 56 13.55 34.51 -18.64
CA ILE A 56 14.54 34.78 -19.70
C ILE A 56 15.85 34.03 -19.43
N GLU A 57 16.22 33.85 -18.17
CA GLU A 57 17.38 33.08 -17.78
C GLU A 57 17.10 31.57 -17.90
N PRO A 58 18.07 30.77 -18.38
CA PRO A 58 17.91 29.34 -18.45
C PRO A 58 17.64 28.74 -17.07
N CYS A 59 16.60 27.92 -16.96
CA CYS A 59 16.27 27.17 -15.74
C CYS A 59 16.03 25.70 -16.06
N LYS A 60 16.32 24.84 -15.08
CA LYS A 60 16.01 23.41 -15.15
C LYS A 60 14.60 23.18 -14.63
N ILE A 61 13.83 22.42 -15.39
CA ILE A 61 12.51 21.94 -15.00
C ILE A 61 12.57 20.41 -15.09
N VAL A 62 12.10 19.74 -14.05
CA VAL A 62 11.98 18.29 -14.02
C VAL A 62 10.53 17.95 -14.30
N PHE A 63 10.32 17.05 -15.27
CA PHE A 63 9.03 16.44 -15.57
C PHE A 63 9.14 14.96 -15.30
N GLU A 64 8.11 14.39 -14.74
CA GLU A 64 7.95 12.97 -14.49
C GLU A 64 6.74 12.42 -15.25
N GLU A 65 6.78 11.13 -15.59
CA GLU A 65 5.64 10.46 -16.19
C GLU A 65 4.51 10.39 -15.17
N ASP A 66 3.30 10.81 -15.57
CA ASP A 66 2.13 10.66 -14.70
C ASP A 66 1.74 9.19 -14.59
N THR A 67 1.34 8.75 -13.41
CA THR A 67 0.84 7.40 -13.21
C THR A 67 -0.49 7.20 -13.94
N LYS A 68 -0.72 5.98 -14.45
CA LYS A 68 -1.97 5.62 -15.12
C LYS A 68 -3.13 5.47 -14.14
N TYR A 69 -2.81 4.94 -12.96
CA TYR A 69 -3.77 4.70 -11.90
C TYR A 69 -3.52 5.63 -10.71
N HIS A 70 -4.52 5.74 -9.87
CA HIS A 70 -4.43 6.31 -8.54
C HIS A 70 -5.21 5.43 -7.57
N THR A 71 -4.82 5.48 -6.29
CA THR A 71 -5.46 4.75 -5.20
C THR A 71 -6.11 5.72 -4.22
N ILE A 72 -7.17 5.26 -3.57
CA ILE A 72 -7.76 5.92 -2.41
C ILE A 72 -7.87 4.86 -1.32
N HIS A 73 -7.40 5.22 -0.12
CA HIS A 73 -7.35 4.31 1.01
C HIS A 73 -8.55 4.49 1.94
N GLY A 74 -8.88 3.42 2.64
CA GLY A 74 -9.84 3.41 3.72
C GLY A 74 -9.35 2.50 4.85
N VAL A 75 -9.72 2.85 6.07
CA VAL A 75 -9.43 2.04 7.25
C VAL A 75 -10.60 2.06 8.20
N ALA A 76 -10.86 0.92 8.83
CA ALA A 76 -11.74 0.79 9.97
C ALA A 76 -11.09 -0.12 11.00
N ARG A 77 -11.19 0.25 12.28
CA ARG A 77 -10.59 -0.47 13.40
C ARG A 77 -11.54 -0.55 14.58
N LEU A 78 -11.47 -1.67 15.29
CA LEU A 78 -12.07 -1.86 16.60
C LEU A 78 -10.99 -2.49 17.50
N THR A 79 -10.79 -1.90 18.66
CA THR A 79 -9.87 -2.43 19.68
C THR A 79 -10.63 -3.39 20.58
N LYS A 80 -9.99 -4.49 20.95
CA LYS A 80 -10.51 -5.48 21.91
C LYS A 80 -11.11 -4.80 23.13
N ASP A 81 -12.27 -5.29 23.57
CA ASP A 81 -12.93 -4.80 24.78
C ASP A 81 -11.95 -4.86 25.97
N GLU A 82 -11.93 -3.77 26.79
CA GLU A 82 -11.02 -3.58 27.92
C GLU A 82 -9.54 -3.32 27.57
N ALA A 83 -9.11 -3.41 26.30
CA ALA A 83 -7.75 -3.02 25.89
C ALA A 83 -7.62 -1.51 25.71
N VAL A 84 -6.43 -0.97 26.08
CA VAL A 84 -6.14 0.47 25.95
C VAL A 84 -5.66 0.81 24.55
N VAL A 85 -4.96 -0.12 23.89
CA VAL A 85 -4.41 0.01 22.54
C VAL A 85 -4.57 -1.29 21.78
N SER A 86 -4.67 -1.19 20.45
CA SER A 86 -4.73 -2.32 19.54
C SER A 86 -3.35 -2.90 19.27
N GLY A 87 -3.25 -4.23 19.19
CA GLY A 87 -2.07 -4.96 18.72
C GLY A 87 -1.82 -4.82 17.23
N ASP A 88 -2.86 -4.47 16.44
CA ASP A 88 -2.72 -4.23 15.00
C ASP A 88 -2.07 -2.88 14.71
N ASN A 89 -1.15 -2.83 13.76
CA ASN A 89 -0.64 -1.61 13.16
C ASN A 89 -0.62 -1.69 11.64
N PHE A 90 -0.70 -0.55 10.97
CA PHE A 90 -0.76 -0.48 9.51
C PHE A 90 -0.10 0.77 8.96
N SER A 91 0.19 0.73 7.67
CA SER A 91 0.74 1.86 6.91
C SER A 91 0.18 1.92 5.49
N PHE A 92 0.08 3.14 4.98
CA PHE A 92 -0.08 3.46 3.57
C PHE A 92 1.11 4.30 3.14
N LEU A 93 1.91 3.79 2.21
CA LEU A 93 3.15 4.41 1.79
C LEU A 93 3.19 4.58 0.27
N GLU A 94 3.17 5.82 -0.19
CA GLU A 94 3.36 6.16 -1.60
C GLU A 94 4.84 6.45 -1.85
N LEU A 95 5.48 5.61 -2.67
CA LEU A 95 6.89 5.73 -3.03
C LEU A 95 7.06 6.62 -4.28
N GLU A 96 8.17 7.35 -4.34
CA GLU A 96 8.52 8.22 -5.48
C GLU A 96 8.63 7.48 -6.82
N ASN A 97 8.81 6.16 -6.80
CA ASN A 97 8.83 5.32 -7.99
C ASN A 97 7.45 4.98 -8.56
N GLY A 98 6.36 5.55 -7.99
CA GLY A 98 4.98 5.31 -8.40
C GLY A 98 4.39 4.01 -7.87
N GLN A 99 4.94 3.47 -6.80
CA GLN A 99 4.34 2.36 -6.07
C GLN A 99 3.55 2.87 -4.87
N ASP A 100 2.35 2.34 -4.70
CA ASP A 100 1.52 2.53 -3.52
C ASP A 100 1.49 1.24 -2.71
N ILE A 101 1.87 1.31 -1.43
CA ILE A 101 2.06 0.16 -0.57
C ILE A 101 1.11 0.24 0.62
N LEU A 102 0.33 -0.83 0.79
CA LEU A 102 -0.46 -1.08 1.97
C LEU A 102 0.27 -2.12 2.81
N CYS A 103 0.41 -1.89 4.09
CA CYS A 103 0.99 -2.86 5.02
C CYS A 103 0.13 -2.97 6.27
N LEU A 104 -0.18 -4.20 6.68
CA LEU A 104 -0.87 -4.54 7.92
C LEU A 104 0.01 -5.51 8.70
N SER A 105 0.18 -5.26 9.98
CA SER A 105 0.91 -6.12 10.90
C SER A 105 0.10 -6.28 12.18
N ASP A 106 -0.07 -7.53 12.60
CA ASP A 106 -0.68 -7.90 13.85
C ASP A 106 0.41 -8.46 14.78
N GLY A 107 0.52 -7.86 15.96
CA GLY A 107 1.46 -8.27 17.00
C GLY A 107 0.88 -9.37 17.86
N MET A 108 1.63 -10.44 18.09
CA MET A 108 1.16 -11.57 18.89
C MET A 108 0.80 -11.18 20.32
N GLY A 109 -0.37 -11.62 20.79
CA GLY A 109 -0.90 -11.30 22.10
C GLY A 109 -1.85 -10.11 22.09
N SER A 110 -1.85 -9.29 23.13
CA SER A 110 -2.71 -8.13 23.24
C SER A 110 -2.10 -6.99 24.04
N GLY A 111 -2.59 -5.77 23.81
CA GLY A 111 -2.21 -4.60 24.58
C GLY A 111 -0.89 -3.96 24.12
N ILE A 112 -0.18 -3.31 25.05
CA ILE A 112 0.95 -2.40 24.74
C ILE A 112 2.13 -3.13 24.08
N ASP A 113 2.42 -4.35 24.47
CA ASP A 113 3.59 -5.07 23.94
C ASP A 113 3.33 -5.56 22.51
N ALA A 114 2.16 -6.15 22.22
CA ALA A 114 1.74 -6.48 20.88
C ALA A 114 1.72 -5.24 19.96
N CYS A 115 1.21 -4.12 20.46
CA CYS A 115 1.22 -2.85 19.74
C CYS A 115 2.63 -2.39 19.36
N LYS A 116 3.60 -2.43 20.29
CA LYS A 116 4.98 -2.04 20.02
C LYS A 116 5.65 -2.94 18.97
N GLU A 117 5.33 -4.22 18.98
CA GLU A 117 5.93 -5.17 18.04
C GLU A 117 5.41 -4.91 16.62
N SER A 118 4.11 -4.85 16.42
CA SER A 118 3.53 -4.54 15.11
C SER A 118 3.92 -3.13 14.63
N GLU A 119 4.02 -2.13 15.54
CA GLU A 119 4.53 -0.79 15.21
C GLU A 119 5.99 -0.85 14.74
N THR A 120 6.85 -1.62 15.43
CA THR A 120 8.26 -1.80 15.04
C THR A 120 8.36 -2.44 13.65
N VAL A 121 7.52 -3.44 13.36
CA VAL A 121 7.47 -4.09 12.04
C VAL A 121 7.11 -3.08 10.96
N ILE A 122 6.04 -2.32 11.15
CA ILE A 122 5.58 -1.30 10.20
C ILE A 122 6.66 -0.24 9.97
N GLU A 123 7.22 0.35 11.04
CA GLU A 123 8.26 1.37 10.93
C GLU A 123 9.53 0.89 10.19
N LEU A 124 9.98 -0.34 10.47
CA LEU A 124 11.14 -0.90 9.79
C LEU A 124 10.85 -1.16 8.30
N MET A 125 9.65 -1.68 7.99
CA MET A 125 9.24 -1.89 6.60
C MET A 125 9.22 -0.58 5.83
N GLU A 126 8.60 0.48 6.36
CA GLU A 126 8.60 1.80 5.74
C GLU A 126 10.02 2.30 5.46
N LYS A 127 10.88 2.29 6.47
CA LYS A 127 12.28 2.77 6.34
C LYS A 127 13.09 1.99 5.30
N PHE A 128 12.92 0.66 5.22
CA PHE A 128 13.61 -0.14 4.21
C PHE A 128 13.09 0.13 2.80
N LEU A 129 11.77 0.25 2.63
CA LEU A 129 11.16 0.54 1.33
C LEU A 129 11.51 1.95 0.84
N GLU A 130 11.46 2.97 1.71
CA GLU A 130 11.88 4.34 1.42
C GLU A 130 13.39 4.42 1.08
N ALA A 131 14.21 3.58 1.70
CA ALA A 131 15.64 3.46 1.37
C ALA A 131 15.89 2.72 0.03
N GLY A 132 14.85 2.26 -0.66
CA GLY A 132 14.93 1.62 -1.97
C GLY A 132 15.28 0.13 -1.95
N PHE A 133 15.18 -0.55 -0.82
CA PHE A 133 15.32 -2.00 -0.78
C PHE A 133 14.13 -2.68 -1.48
N SER A 134 14.38 -3.84 -2.10
CA SER A 134 13.28 -4.65 -2.62
C SER A 134 12.40 -5.17 -1.48
N LYS A 135 11.13 -5.41 -1.77
CA LYS A 135 10.13 -5.88 -0.79
C LYS A 135 10.59 -7.15 -0.07
N GLU A 136 11.10 -8.12 -0.83
CA GLU A 136 11.64 -9.37 -0.26
C GLU A 136 12.85 -9.11 0.64
N THR A 137 13.74 -8.20 0.24
CA THR A 137 14.91 -7.85 1.05
C THR A 137 14.48 -7.16 2.33
N ALA A 138 13.54 -6.21 2.26
CA ALA A 138 12.98 -5.52 3.41
C ALA A 138 12.37 -6.51 4.41
N ILE A 139 11.53 -7.45 3.94
CA ILE A 139 10.92 -8.49 4.79
C ILE A 139 11.99 -9.39 5.42
N ARG A 140 13.01 -9.83 4.66
CA ARG A 140 14.10 -10.66 5.20
C ARG A 140 14.94 -9.95 6.24
N MET A 141 15.27 -8.68 6.01
CA MET A 141 16.04 -7.86 6.96
C MET A 141 15.24 -7.65 8.24
N MET A 142 13.96 -7.33 8.11
CA MET A 142 13.06 -7.15 9.24
C MET A 142 12.91 -8.46 10.03
N ASN A 143 12.64 -9.60 9.38
CA ASN A 143 12.61 -10.91 10.04
C ASN A 143 13.91 -11.21 10.79
N SER A 144 15.07 -10.93 10.17
CA SER A 144 16.36 -11.15 10.83
C SER A 144 16.54 -10.27 12.07
N ALA A 145 16.08 -9.02 12.01
CA ALA A 145 16.11 -8.11 13.16
C ALA A 145 15.24 -8.62 14.32
N MET A 146 14.03 -9.12 14.01
CA MET A 146 13.12 -9.69 15.02
C MET A 146 13.71 -10.96 15.67
N VAL A 147 14.24 -11.89 14.87
CA VAL A 147 14.86 -13.12 15.39
C VAL A 147 16.08 -12.84 16.26
N ILE A 148 16.89 -11.81 15.94
CA ILE A 148 18.09 -11.44 16.72
C ILE A 148 17.71 -10.84 18.08
N ARG A 149 16.59 -10.13 18.19
CA ARG A 149 16.12 -9.57 19.48
C ARG A 149 15.93 -10.66 20.52
N GLY A 150 15.59 -11.90 20.12
CA GLY A 150 15.68 -13.09 20.96
C GLY A 150 14.79 -13.07 22.21
N GLU A 151 13.80 -12.21 22.25
CA GLU A 151 12.79 -12.21 23.31
C GLU A 151 11.83 -13.38 23.03
N GLU A 152 11.65 -14.26 24.00
CA GLU A 152 10.76 -15.40 23.87
C GLU A 152 9.32 -14.90 23.63
N ASP A 153 8.65 -15.46 22.61
CA ASP A 153 7.24 -15.22 22.24
C ASP A 153 6.92 -13.88 21.57
N ILE A 154 7.87 -13.21 20.90
CA ILE A 154 7.61 -11.99 20.15
C ILE A 154 7.56 -12.31 18.66
N PHE A 155 6.35 -12.41 18.12
CA PHE A 155 6.09 -12.67 16.71
C PHE A 155 5.08 -11.65 16.18
N SER A 156 5.15 -11.36 14.90
CA SER A 156 4.18 -10.51 14.26
C SER A 156 3.89 -11.00 12.85
N THR A 157 2.76 -10.59 12.31
CA THR A 157 2.40 -10.90 10.94
C THR A 157 2.85 -9.79 9.99
N ILE A 158 2.98 -10.09 8.70
CA ILE A 158 3.06 -9.09 7.64
C ILE A 158 2.08 -9.45 6.55
N ASP A 159 1.18 -8.54 6.26
CA ASP A 159 0.38 -8.51 5.06
C ASP A 159 0.73 -7.24 4.28
N MET A 160 1.29 -7.38 3.09
CA MET A 160 1.72 -6.26 2.27
C MET A 160 1.21 -6.40 0.85
N ALA A 161 0.59 -5.35 0.35
CA ALA A 161 0.23 -5.19 -1.06
C ALA A 161 0.98 -3.98 -1.63
N ALA A 162 1.73 -4.18 -2.71
CA ALA A 162 2.46 -3.14 -3.41
C ALA A 162 1.90 -2.97 -4.83
N VAL A 163 1.24 -1.86 -5.09
CA VAL A 163 0.58 -1.56 -6.36
C VAL A 163 1.45 -0.66 -7.21
N ASP A 164 1.84 -1.12 -8.41
CA ASP A 164 2.47 -0.28 -9.43
C ASP A 164 1.39 0.57 -10.11
N LEU A 165 1.40 1.87 -9.86
CA LEU A 165 0.41 2.81 -10.39
C LEU A 165 0.58 3.13 -11.88
N TYR A 166 1.68 2.69 -12.52
CA TYR A 166 1.84 2.82 -13.96
C TYR A 166 1.20 1.66 -14.73
N GLU A 167 1.38 0.43 -14.21
CA GLU A 167 0.94 -0.78 -14.91
C GLU A 167 -0.35 -1.38 -14.29
N GLY A 168 -0.70 -1.01 -13.05
CA GLY A 168 -1.82 -1.59 -12.31
C GLY A 168 -1.52 -3.02 -11.82
N GLU A 169 -0.26 -3.45 -11.81
CA GLU A 169 0.13 -4.74 -11.22
C GLU A 169 0.28 -4.58 -9.71
N ALA A 170 -0.34 -5.48 -8.94
CA ALA A 170 -0.16 -5.57 -7.49
C ALA A 170 0.65 -6.81 -7.12
N GLU A 171 1.64 -6.67 -6.26
CA GLU A 171 2.40 -7.74 -5.65
C GLU A 171 2.01 -7.91 -4.18
N PHE A 172 1.63 -9.11 -3.79
CA PHE A 172 1.19 -9.45 -2.43
C PHE A 172 2.24 -10.30 -1.73
N TYR A 173 2.62 -9.89 -0.54
CA TYR A 173 3.56 -10.59 0.34
C TYR A 173 2.88 -10.86 1.67
N LYS A 174 2.69 -12.13 2.01
CA LYS A 174 1.98 -12.54 3.22
C LYS A 174 2.89 -13.41 4.09
N VAL A 175 3.06 -13.03 5.34
CA VAL A 175 3.90 -13.74 6.31
C VAL A 175 3.12 -13.93 7.60
N GLY A 176 2.56 -15.11 7.78
CA GLY A 176 1.70 -15.44 8.92
C GLY A 176 0.39 -14.67 8.96
N ALA A 177 0.05 -13.94 7.91
CA ALA A 177 -1.07 -13.00 7.90
C ALA A 177 -2.40 -13.67 7.51
N ALA A 178 -3.50 -13.08 7.94
CA ALA A 178 -4.86 -13.44 7.57
C ALA A 178 -5.12 -13.25 6.06
N ALA A 179 -6.30 -13.59 5.58
CA ALA A 179 -6.66 -13.47 4.17
C ALA A 179 -6.67 -12.02 3.66
N THR A 180 -6.27 -11.83 2.40
CA THR A 180 -6.47 -10.58 1.64
C THR A 180 -7.44 -10.85 0.49
N PHE A 181 -8.31 -9.90 0.22
CA PHE A 181 -9.34 -10.05 -0.81
C PHE A 181 -9.16 -8.99 -1.89
N ILE A 182 -9.46 -9.39 -3.14
CA ILE A 182 -9.57 -8.48 -4.27
C ILE A 182 -11.03 -8.50 -4.71
N ARG A 183 -11.77 -7.41 -4.44
CA ARG A 183 -13.12 -7.24 -4.94
C ARG A 183 -13.05 -6.70 -6.35
N ARG A 184 -13.52 -7.49 -7.30
CA ARG A 184 -13.64 -7.17 -8.71
C ARG A 184 -15.10 -6.99 -9.10
N LYS A 185 -15.31 -6.60 -10.35
CA LYS A 185 -16.65 -6.48 -10.91
C LYS A 185 -17.39 -7.82 -11.00
N GLU A 186 -16.65 -8.92 -11.24
CA GLU A 186 -17.20 -10.27 -11.38
C GLU A 186 -17.24 -11.08 -10.09
N GLY A 187 -16.79 -10.54 -8.95
CA GLY A 187 -16.77 -11.22 -7.66
C GLY A 187 -15.55 -10.90 -6.81
N VAL A 188 -15.31 -11.70 -5.80
CA VAL A 188 -14.23 -11.51 -4.83
C VAL A 188 -13.22 -12.66 -4.93
N GLU A 189 -11.96 -12.33 -5.14
CA GLU A 189 -10.84 -13.27 -5.11
C GLU A 189 -10.18 -13.23 -3.72
N CYS A 190 -9.86 -14.40 -3.15
CA CYS A 190 -9.21 -14.53 -1.84
C CYS A 190 -7.75 -14.98 -1.99
N LEU A 191 -6.83 -14.34 -1.29
CA LEU A 191 -5.41 -14.65 -1.22
C LEU A 191 -5.07 -15.08 0.22
N LEU A 192 -4.56 -16.30 0.38
CA LEU A 192 -4.20 -16.89 1.67
C LEU A 192 -2.68 -16.90 1.88
N SER A 193 -2.26 -16.83 3.14
CA SER A 193 -0.88 -17.09 3.56
C SER A 193 -0.68 -18.56 3.93
N THR A 194 0.48 -19.11 3.58
CA THR A 194 0.91 -20.45 4.00
C THR A 194 2.18 -20.41 4.83
N SER A 195 2.72 -19.22 5.12
CA SER A 195 3.98 -19.04 5.81
C SER A 195 3.80 -18.78 7.32
N LEU A 196 4.86 -19.03 8.09
CA LEU A 196 4.90 -18.71 9.52
C LEU A 196 5.09 -17.20 9.72
N PRO A 197 4.64 -16.64 10.87
CA PRO A 197 4.89 -15.25 11.24
C PRO A 197 6.38 -14.89 11.28
N VAL A 198 6.70 -13.59 11.21
CA VAL A 198 8.06 -13.08 11.37
C VAL A 198 8.56 -13.28 12.79
N GLY A 199 9.87 -13.49 12.92
CA GLY A 199 10.50 -13.76 14.22
C GLY A 199 10.59 -15.24 14.57
N VAL A 200 9.77 -16.11 13.96
CA VAL A 200 9.72 -17.56 14.27
C VAL A 200 10.97 -18.29 13.77
N SER A 201 11.48 -17.95 12.60
CA SER A 201 12.58 -18.70 11.95
C SER A 201 13.49 -17.77 11.14
N TYR A 202 14.80 -18.09 11.15
CA TYR A 202 15.77 -17.42 10.25
C TYR A 202 15.53 -17.75 8.78
N LYS A 203 15.03 -18.96 8.49
CA LYS A 203 14.69 -19.36 7.12
C LYS A 203 13.24 -19.04 6.86
N MET A 204 13.03 -18.08 5.99
CA MET A 204 11.71 -17.67 5.53
C MET A 204 11.64 -17.84 4.02
N GLU A 205 10.64 -18.54 3.56
CA GLU A 205 10.23 -18.53 2.15
C GLU A 205 9.28 -17.35 1.95
N ILE A 206 9.64 -16.48 1.04
CA ILE A 206 8.86 -15.27 0.72
C ILE A 206 8.52 -15.37 -0.75
N ASP A 207 7.28 -15.68 -1.03
CA ASP A 207 6.76 -15.73 -2.39
C ASP A 207 5.78 -14.58 -2.60
N GLY A 208 6.12 -13.70 -3.54
CA GLY A 208 5.22 -12.63 -3.98
C GLY A 208 4.21 -13.17 -4.99
N VAL A 209 2.92 -12.99 -4.70
CA VAL A 209 1.85 -13.28 -5.65
C VAL A 209 1.52 -12.02 -6.44
N LYS A 210 1.58 -12.10 -7.78
CA LYS A 210 1.26 -10.98 -8.66
C LYS A 210 -0.17 -11.08 -9.19
N LYS A 211 -0.87 -9.96 -9.20
CA LYS A 211 -2.22 -9.83 -9.75
C LYS A 211 -2.32 -8.55 -10.57
N GLN A 212 -2.93 -8.65 -11.75
CA GLN A 212 -3.32 -7.48 -12.50
C GLN A 212 -4.61 -6.91 -11.92
N LEU A 213 -4.59 -5.62 -11.60
CA LEU A 213 -5.76 -4.87 -11.13
C LEU A 213 -6.34 -4.05 -12.27
N GLU A 214 -7.65 -3.83 -12.22
CA GLU A 214 -8.42 -3.08 -13.18
C GLU A 214 -9.10 -1.86 -12.53
N ASP A 215 -9.60 -0.95 -13.37
CA ASP A 215 -10.35 0.22 -12.92
C ASP A 215 -11.58 -0.16 -12.11
N GLY A 216 -11.65 0.32 -10.89
CA GLY A 216 -12.73 0.05 -9.93
C GLY A 216 -12.53 -1.19 -9.06
N ASP A 217 -11.38 -1.87 -9.14
CA ASP A 217 -11.03 -2.94 -8.21
C ASP A 217 -10.75 -2.39 -6.81
N PHE A 218 -11.01 -3.23 -5.78
CA PHE A 218 -10.69 -2.91 -4.39
C PHE A 218 -9.84 -4.01 -3.77
N LEU A 219 -8.76 -3.62 -3.13
CA LEU A 219 -8.02 -4.45 -2.20
C LEU A 219 -8.64 -4.34 -0.81
N VAL A 220 -8.77 -5.47 -0.12
CA VAL A 220 -9.27 -5.54 1.26
C VAL A 220 -8.35 -6.45 2.05
N MET A 221 -7.63 -5.89 3.02
CA MET A 221 -6.77 -6.60 3.95
C MET A 221 -7.43 -6.60 5.33
N VAL A 222 -7.39 -7.70 6.02
CA VAL A 222 -8.02 -7.86 7.34
C VAL A 222 -7.04 -8.49 8.33
N SER A 223 -7.11 -8.10 9.61
CA SER A 223 -6.43 -8.84 10.66
C SER A 223 -7.19 -10.13 11.00
N ASP A 224 -6.54 -11.06 11.69
CA ASP A 224 -7.12 -12.37 12.03
C ASP A 224 -8.38 -12.25 12.88
N GLY A 225 -8.43 -11.29 13.83
CA GLY A 225 -9.62 -11.01 14.64
C GLY A 225 -10.88 -10.71 13.83
N VAL A 226 -10.75 -10.22 12.58
CA VAL A 226 -11.90 -10.00 11.70
C VAL A 226 -12.50 -11.32 11.19
N LEU A 227 -11.65 -12.32 10.89
CA LEU A 227 -12.08 -13.62 10.37
C LEU A 227 -12.48 -14.60 11.47
N GLU A 228 -11.70 -14.67 12.54
CA GLU A 228 -11.90 -15.62 13.64
C GLU A 228 -13.28 -15.47 14.32
N TYR A 229 -13.78 -14.23 14.39
CA TYR A 229 -15.05 -13.95 15.04
C TYR A 229 -16.28 -14.04 14.14
N LEU A 230 -16.15 -14.46 12.91
CA LEU A 230 -17.28 -14.87 12.09
C LEU A 230 -17.94 -16.15 12.64
N HIS A 231 -17.18 -17.01 13.35
CA HIS A 231 -17.63 -18.26 13.94
C HIS A 231 -18.39 -19.18 12.96
N VAL A 232 -17.87 -19.26 11.73
CA VAL A 232 -18.41 -20.09 10.65
C VAL A 232 -17.37 -21.12 10.19
N ASP A 233 -17.79 -22.15 9.46
CA ASP A 233 -16.89 -23.21 9.02
C ASP A 233 -15.91 -22.71 7.93
N GLU A 234 -16.33 -21.75 7.10
CA GLU A 234 -15.54 -21.19 5.99
C GLU A 234 -15.54 -19.64 6.10
N PRO A 235 -14.67 -19.08 6.98
CA PRO A 235 -14.68 -17.63 7.26
C PRO A 235 -14.26 -16.80 6.06
N GLU A 236 -13.36 -17.28 5.21
CA GLU A 236 -12.90 -16.58 4.02
C GLU A 236 -14.00 -16.49 2.96
N GLU A 237 -14.78 -17.54 2.76
CA GLU A 237 -15.92 -17.52 1.83
C GLU A 237 -17.01 -16.55 2.33
N THR A 238 -17.35 -16.64 3.62
CA THR A 238 -18.32 -15.73 4.25
C THR A 238 -17.85 -14.27 4.17
N MET A 239 -16.54 -14.01 4.36
CA MET A 239 -16.00 -12.67 4.21
C MET A 239 -16.11 -12.18 2.77
N GLY A 240 -15.85 -13.04 1.79
CA GLY A 240 -16.06 -12.75 0.37
C GLY A 240 -17.50 -12.32 0.07
N GLU A 241 -18.48 -13.05 0.59
CA GLU A 241 -19.91 -12.71 0.46
C GLU A 241 -20.26 -11.36 1.15
N ILE A 242 -19.69 -11.10 2.32
CA ILE A 242 -19.85 -9.81 3.02
C ILE A 242 -19.32 -8.68 2.14
N ILE A 243 -18.10 -8.81 1.62
CA ILE A 243 -17.46 -7.79 0.76
C ILE A 243 -18.29 -7.55 -0.50
N GLU A 244 -18.77 -8.61 -1.16
CA GLU A 244 -19.59 -8.52 -2.37
C GLU A 244 -20.94 -7.85 -2.11
N SER A 245 -21.55 -8.09 -0.95
CA SER A 245 -22.86 -7.53 -0.56
C SER A 245 -22.84 -6.02 -0.32
N LEU A 246 -21.65 -5.41 -0.16
CA LEU A 246 -21.51 -3.99 0.17
C LEU A 246 -21.41 -3.15 -1.12
N ASP A 247 -22.52 -2.56 -1.55
CA ASP A 247 -22.58 -1.68 -2.72
C ASP A 247 -22.01 -0.28 -2.39
N THR A 248 -20.71 -0.14 -2.49
CA THR A 248 -20.02 1.13 -2.29
C THR A 248 -18.73 1.22 -3.10
N ASN A 249 -18.47 2.41 -3.64
CA ASN A 249 -17.22 2.77 -4.32
C ASN A 249 -16.32 3.65 -3.43
N ASN A 250 -16.61 3.77 -2.15
CA ASN A 250 -15.78 4.51 -1.20
C ASN A 250 -15.04 3.54 -0.28
N PRO A 251 -13.70 3.50 -0.31
CA PRO A 251 -12.91 2.55 0.48
C PRO A 251 -13.18 2.64 1.98
N GLY A 252 -13.26 3.85 2.54
CA GLY A 252 -13.54 4.01 3.97
C GLY A 252 -14.94 3.52 4.38
N ARG A 253 -15.94 3.67 3.50
CA ARG A 253 -17.28 3.08 3.74
C ARG A 253 -17.27 1.57 3.60
N LEU A 254 -16.45 1.03 2.66
CA LEU A 254 -16.28 -0.41 2.51
C LEU A 254 -15.68 -1.01 3.78
N ALA A 255 -14.55 -0.48 4.25
CA ALA A 255 -13.89 -0.94 5.48
C ALA A 255 -14.84 -0.90 6.68
N LYS A 256 -15.55 0.21 6.87
CA LYS A 256 -16.51 0.37 7.94
C LYS A 256 -17.67 -0.61 7.82
N GLY A 257 -18.24 -0.79 6.63
CA GLY A 257 -19.34 -1.70 6.35
C GLY A 257 -18.97 -3.16 6.62
N ILE A 258 -17.73 -3.57 6.32
CA ILE A 258 -17.21 -4.90 6.65
C ILE A 258 -17.24 -5.10 8.18
N LEU A 259 -16.63 -4.20 8.96
CA LEU A 259 -16.65 -4.32 10.43
C LEU A 259 -18.06 -4.30 11.01
N GLU A 260 -18.94 -3.44 10.51
CA GLU A 260 -20.34 -3.41 10.95
C GLU A 260 -21.05 -4.76 10.71
N ARG A 261 -20.74 -5.46 9.62
CA ARG A 261 -21.28 -6.80 9.32
C ARG A 261 -20.67 -7.86 10.24
N VAL A 262 -19.36 -7.86 10.44
CA VAL A 262 -18.66 -8.77 11.36
C VAL A 262 -19.21 -8.63 12.77
N MET A 263 -19.46 -7.41 13.25
CA MET A 263 -20.04 -7.15 14.58
C MET A 263 -21.43 -7.74 14.77
N LEU A 264 -22.18 -8.03 13.71
CA LEU A 264 -23.46 -8.74 13.84
C LEU A 264 -23.25 -10.22 14.23
N TYR A 265 -22.16 -10.85 13.77
CA TYR A 265 -21.82 -12.23 14.15
C TYR A 265 -21.35 -12.32 15.59
N THR A 266 -20.66 -11.30 16.11
CA THR A 266 -20.15 -11.28 17.50
C THR A 266 -21.19 -10.87 18.53
N GLY A 267 -22.40 -10.47 18.10
CA GLY A 267 -23.41 -9.92 19.00
C GLY A 267 -23.01 -8.57 19.63
N GLY A 268 -22.10 -7.83 18.95
CA GLY A 268 -21.65 -6.50 19.38
C GLY A 268 -20.47 -6.49 20.35
N LYS A 269 -19.85 -7.65 20.62
CA LYS A 269 -18.63 -7.72 21.45
C LYS A 269 -17.38 -7.74 20.59
N VAL A 270 -16.34 -7.00 21.02
CA VAL A 270 -15.03 -6.97 20.37
C VAL A 270 -14.08 -7.86 21.18
N MET A 271 -13.94 -9.10 20.75
CA MET A 271 -13.20 -10.13 21.49
C MET A 271 -11.70 -10.11 21.15
N ASP A 272 -11.30 -9.52 20.03
CA ASP A 272 -9.94 -9.25 19.63
C ASP A 272 -9.83 -7.96 18.82
N ASP A 273 -8.60 -7.50 18.58
CA ASP A 273 -8.36 -6.36 17.71
C ASP A 273 -8.80 -6.68 16.27
N MET A 274 -9.53 -5.78 15.67
CA MET A 274 -10.07 -5.93 14.33
C MET A 274 -9.65 -4.74 13.47
N THR A 275 -8.89 -5.00 12.42
CA THR A 275 -8.48 -3.98 11.46
C THR A 275 -8.84 -4.40 10.06
N VAL A 276 -9.48 -3.49 9.33
CA VAL A 276 -9.77 -3.63 7.90
C VAL A 276 -9.14 -2.47 7.17
N LEU A 277 -8.21 -2.77 6.27
CA LEU A 277 -7.63 -1.81 5.31
C LEU A 277 -8.25 -2.03 3.95
N THR A 278 -8.49 -0.95 3.23
CA THR A 278 -9.00 -1.01 1.87
C THR A 278 -8.26 -0.03 0.98
N ALA A 279 -8.05 -0.40 -0.28
CA ALA A 279 -7.64 0.53 -1.32
C ALA A 279 -8.50 0.31 -2.56
N GLY A 280 -9.13 1.35 -3.04
CA GLY A 280 -9.77 1.33 -4.35
C GLY A 280 -8.79 1.87 -5.40
N ILE A 281 -8.80 1.31 -6.61
CA ILE A 281 -7.91 1.62 -7.72
C ILE A 281 -8.72 2.17 -8.88
N TRP A 282 -8.30 3.31 -9.46
CA TRP A 282 -8.96 3.94 -10.60
C TRP A 282 -7.98 4.45 -11.64
N GLU A 283 -8.36 4.35 -12.91
CA GLU A 283 -7.68 5.05 -14.01
C GLU A 283 -7.84 6.57 -13.87
N LYS A 284 -6.79 7.33 -14.23
CA LYS A 284 -6.81 8.80 -14.23
C LYS A 284 -7.45 9.36 -15.51
#